data_fa6132aa618620939d30c0b43a4ace65
#
_entry.id   fa6132aa618620939d30c0b43a4ace65
#
_cell.length_a   1.000
_cell.length_b   1.000
_cell.length_c   1.000
_cell.angle_alpha   90.00
_cell.angle_beta   90.00
_cell.angle_gamma   90.00
#
_symmetry.space_group_name_H-M   'P 1'
#
loop_
_entity.id
_entity.type
_entity.pdbx_description
1 polymer ?
#
loop_
_entity_poly.entity_id
_entity_poly.type
_entity_poly.pdbx_seq_one_letter_code
_entity_poly.pdbx_strand_id
1 'polypeptide(L)'
;TATLYPINARRWFNAEVDACWFTLTIDPALPQGNYTIDVHENLFEGAGKIARRWGVVGTTLVSDLDAYQLVRSADGPSPYTWRSGLKHDAARVFEFTSFPENLESEYIYPLLKGTDVFRGRHQHPSRWVLVPQHKFGEDTTHLQYTAPKVWRYLIGHAAALDNRKSMIYRNRPRFSVFGHGDYTFAPLKVSCSGMHKESRFQLVTQAKTPRGTRPVVLDDTCYFLPFENSTHAALVTAILRSPECQAFIQSLVFWDAKRPITKKLLSHIDLFALPCDRPTIRATAAAIAADAGVRFDANEATELF
;
A
#
# COMPACT_ATOMS: atom_id res chain seq x y z
N THR A 1 -12.74 30.20 -11.36
CA THR A 1 -11.73 30.06 -10.28
C THR A 1 -12.38 29.43 -9.06
N ALA A 2 -11.61 28.70 -8.28
CA ALA A 2 -12.07 28.10 -7.04
C ALA A 2 -11.06 28.39 -5.91
N THR A 3 -11.57 28.57 -4.71
CA THR A 3 -10.76 28.84 -3.51
C THR A 3 -11.27 27.97 -2.37
N LEU A 4 -10.35 27.41 -1.58
CA LEU A 4 -10.65 26.56 -0.44
C LEU A 4 -9.94 27.10 0.80
N TYR A 5 -10.68 27.23 1.88
CA TYR A 5 -10.18 27.64 3.20
C TYR A 5 -10.47 26.51 4.18
N PRO A 6 -9.45 25.79 4.66
CA PRO A 6 -9.63 24.77 5.70
C PRO A 6 -10.15 25.40 7.00
N ILE A 7 -11.06 24.66 7.67
CA ILE A 7 -11.64 25.08 8.95
C ILE A 7 -11.36 23.98 9.98
N ASN A 8 -10.84 24.35 11.14
CA ASN A 8 -10.72 23.43 12.27
C ASN A 8 -12.11 23.18 12.88
N ALA A 9 -12.80 22.13 12.40
CA ALA A 9 -14.16 21.82 12.82
C ALA A 9 -14.25 21.46 14.32
N ARG A 10 -13.21 20.85 14.87
CA ARG A 10 -13.15 20.56 16.31
C ARG A 10 -13.17 21.83 17.15
N ARG A 11 -12.37 22.85 16.76
CA ARG A 11 -12.32 24.13 17.47
C ARG A 11 -13.64 24.89 17.40
N TRP A 12 -14.28 24.91 16.22
CA TRP A 12 -15.43 25.81 15.97
C TRP A 12 -16.78 25.13 16.15
N PHE A 13 -16.87 23.83 15.88
CA PHE A 13 -18.13 23.09 15.86
C PHE A 13 -18.13 21.87 16.81
N ASN A 14 -17.02 21.65 17.53
CA ASN A 14 -16.81 20.45 18.37
C ASN A 14 -17.06 19.14 17.59
N ALA A 15 -16.68 19.10 16.30
CA ALA A 15 -16.88 17.98 15.42
C ALA A 15 -15.54 17.37 14.99
N GLU A 16 -15.41 16.05 15.06
CA GLU A 16 -14.22 15.29 14.61
C GLU A 16 -14.31 15.00 13.10
N VAL A 17 -14.41 16.06 12.30
CA VAL A 17 -14.47 15.99 10.84
C VAL A 17 -13.58 17.07 10.23
N ASP A 18 -13.13 16.86 9.01
CA ASP A 18 -12.52 17.91 8.20
C ASP A 18 -13.63 18.81 7.63
N ALA A 19 -13.42 20.12 7.69
CA ALA A 19 -14.35 21.10 7.15
C ALA A 19 -13.58 22.16 6.37
N CYS A 20 -14.26 22.79 5.43
CA CYS A 20 -13.71 23.90 4.68
C CYS A 20 -14.80 24.89 4.27
N TRP A 21 -14.39 26.11 4.03
CA TRP A 21 -15.14 27.06 3.24
C TRP A 21 -14.67 26.96 1.78
N PHE A 22 -15.59 26.80 0.85
CA PHE A 22 -15.29 26.66 -0.56
C PHE A 22 -16.03 27.72 -1.36
N THR A 23 -15.31 28.46 -2.21
CA THR A 23 -15.89 29.41 -3.16
C THR A 23 -15.62 28.95 -4.58
N LEU A 24 -16.61 29.06 -5.45
CA LEU A 24 -16.50 28.76 -6.86
C LEU A 24 -17.06 29.91 -7.68
N THR A 25 -16.24 30.48 -8.56
CA THR A 25 -16.69 31.44 -9.59
C THR A 25 -16.67 30.77 -10.94
N ILE A 26 -17.82 30.63 -11.55
CA ILE A 26 -18.01 30.07 -12.89
C ILE A 26 -17.98 31.24 -13.88
N ASP A 27 -17.01 31.21 -14.79
CA ASP A 27 -16.95 32.14 -15.92
C ASP A 27 -17.08 31.33 -17.22
N PRO A 28 -18.21 31.48 -17.93
CA PRO A 28 -18.44 30.76 -19.19
C PRO A 28 -17.43 31.11 -20.30
N ALA A 29 -16.74 32.24 -20.20
CA ALA A 29 -15.75 32.69 -21.19
C ALA A 29 -14.39 32.03 -21.00
N LEU A 30 -14.15 31.36 -19.85
CA LEU A 30 -12.87 30.65 -19.62
C LEU A 30 -12.85 29.31 -20.38
N PRO A 31 -11.74 28.98 -21.03
CA PRO A 31 -11.61 27.71 -21.74
C PRO A 31 -11.83 26.52 -20.79
N GLN A 32 -12.61 25.55 -21.26
CA GLN A 32 -12.75 24.27 -20.55
C GLN A 32 -11.40 23.55 -20.52
N GLY A 33 -10.92 23.19 -19.35
CA GLY A 33 -9.63 22.52 -19.21
C GLY A 33 -9.12 22.54 -17.79
N ASN A 34 -7.85 22.85 -17.61
CA ASN A 34 -7.15 22.75 -16.33
C ASN A 34 -7.73 23.67 -15.26
N TYR A 35 -8.48 23.07 -14.33
CA TYR A 35 -9.01 23.79 -13.19
C TYR A 35 -7.96 23.83 -12.09
N THR A 36 -7.83 25.01 -11.46
CA THR A 36 -7.00 25.19 -10.28
C THR A 36 -7.87 25.63 -9.11
N ILE A 37 -7.48 25.18 -7.91
CA ILE A 37 -8.10 25.54 -6.63
C ILE A 37 -6.99 26.09 -5.75
N ASP A 38 -7.06 27.36 -5.42
CA ASP A 38 -6.16 27.96 -4.46
C ASP A 38 -6.58 27.55 -3.05
N VAL A 39 -5.69 26.84 -2.34
CA VAL A 39 -5.92 26.35 -0.99
C VAL A 39 -5.15 27.24 -0.03
N HIS A 40 -5.86 27.95 0.84
CA HIS A 40 -5.29 28.84 1.84
C HIS A 40 -4.89 28.07 3.11
N GLU A 41 -4.08 28.68 3.96
CA GLU A 41 -3.64 28.05 5.23
C GLU A 41 -4.83 27.80 6.16
N ASN A 42 -5.70 28.78 6.32
CA ASN A 42 -6.97 28.68 7.05
C ASN A 42 -7.90 29.85 6.68
N LEU A 43 -9.13 29.85 7.20
CA LEU A 43 -10.11 30.89 6.93
C LEU A 43 -9.85 32.21 7.70
N PHE A 44 -9.28 32.13 8.91
CA PHE A 44 -9.22 33.27 9.84
C PHE A 44 -7.83 33.87 9.98
N GLU A 45 -6.81 33.05 9.84
CA GLU A 45 -5.40 33.42 10.01
C GLU A 45 -4.67 33.16 8.68
N GLY A 46 -4.14 34.20 8.03
CA GLY A 46 -3.47 34.05 6.75
C GLY A 46 -4.41 33.83 5.55
N ALA A 47 -5.65 34.37 5.61
CA ALA A 47 -6.65 34.20 4.56
C ALA A 47 -6.16 34.65 3.16
N GLY A 48 -5.17 35.52 3.08
CA GLY A 48 -4.55 35.94 1.82
C GLY A 48 -3.37 35.06 1.36
N LYS A 49 -2.92 34.10 2.17
CA LYS A 49 -1.77 33.26 1.84
C LYS A 49 -2.20 31.92 1.28
N ILE A 50 -1.82 31.67 0.04
CA ILE A 50 -2.03 30.37 -0.62
C ILE A 50 -0.99 29.39 -0.09
N ALA A 51 -1.44 28.33 0.57
CA ALA A 51 -0.59 27.26 1.09
C ALA A 51 -0.15 26.30 -0.02
N ARG A 52 -1.08 26.00 -0.95
CA ARG A 52 -0.84 25.14 -2.11
C ARG A 52 -1.92 25.38 -3.18
N ARG A 53 -1.66 24.91 -4.36
CA ARG A 53 -2.62 24.94 -5.48
C ARG A 53 -2.95 23.53 -5.90
N TRP A 54 -4.22 23.13 -5.78
CA TRP A 54 -4.72 21.92 -6.39
C TRP A 54 -4.98 22.13 -7.87
N GLY A 55 -4.85 21.10 -8.66
CA GLY A 55 -5.14 21.16 -10.08
C GLY A 55 -5.56 19.83 -10.65
N VAL A 56 -6.08 19.85 -11.87
CA VAL A 56 -6.38 18.65 -12.63
C VAL A 56 -5.39 18.57 -13.79
N VAL A 57 -4.69 17.44 -13.89
CA VAL A 57 -3.79 17.13 -15.00
C VAL A 57 -4.34 15.88 -15.69
N GLY A 58 -4.77 16.01 -16.94
CA GLY A 58 -5.52 14.95 -17.60
C GLY A 58 -6.79 14.61 -16.82
N THR A 59 -6.84 13.41 -16.22
CA THR A 59 -7.96 12.94 -15.37
C THR A 59 -7.57 12.83 -13.89
N THR A 60 -6.38 13.28 -13.52
CA THR A 60 -5.85 13.14 -12.16
C THR A 60 -5.94 14.46 -11.42
N LEU A 61 -6.55 14.44 -10.23
CA LEU A 61 -6.51 15.55 -9.30
C LEU A 61 -5.18 15.53 -8.55
N VAL A 62 -4.46 16.64 -8.59
CA VAL A 62 -3.13 16.85 -8.02
C VAL A 62 -3.27 17.74 -6.78
N SER A 63 -2.66 17.37 -5.67
CA SER A 63 -2.76 18.08 -4.39
C SER A 63 -1.80 19.27 -4.24
N ASP A 64 -0.77 19.32 -5.08
CA ASP A 64 0.17 20.45 -5.18
C ASP A 64 0.66 20.55 -6.64
N LEU A 65 0.02 21.43 -7.40
CA LEU A 65 0.28 21.57 -8.83
C LEU A 65 1.68 22.13 -9.10
N ASP A 66 2.15 23.04 -8.28
CA ASP A 66 3.45 23.69 -8.46
C ASP A 66 4.58 22.69 -8.19
N ALA A 67 4.48 21.90 -7.11
CA ALA A 67 5.41 20.81 -6.84
C ALA A 67 5.34 19.70 -7.91
N TYR A 68 4.14 19.36 -8.38
CA TYR A 68 3.94 18.34 -9.42
C TYR A 68 4.68 18.71 -10.72
N GLN A 69 4.66 19.98 -11.15
CA GLN A 69 5.33 20.39 -12.39
C GLN A 69 6.83 20.11 -12.38
N LEU A 70 7.47 20.11 -11.22
CA LEU A 70 8.90 19.84 -11.08
C LEU A 70 9.25 18.35 -11.27
N VAL A 71 8.28 17.46 -11.03
CA VAL A 71 8.49 15.99 -11.03
C VAL A 71 7.54 15.26 -11.99
N ARG A 72 6.87 15.99 -12.88
CA ARG A 72 5.86 15.45 -13.78
C ARG A 72 6.36 14.35 -14.74
N SER A 73 7.67 14.26 -14.96
CA SER A 73 8.25 13.18 -15.76
C SER A 73 8.00 11.79 -15.17
N ALA A 74 7.75 11.73 -13.85
CA ALA A 74 7.39 10.49 -13.16
C ALA A 74 5.92 10.07 -13.35
N ASP A 75 5.07 10.92 -13.93
CA ASP A 75 3.66 10.59 -14.16
C ASP A 75 3.51 9.72 -15.41
N GLY A 76 3.34 8.45 -15.17
CA GLY A 76 3.18 7.44 -16.20
C GLY A 76 2.78 6.09 -15.61
N PRO A 77 2.52 5.09 -16.46
CA PRO A 77 2.16 3.78 -15.98
C PRO A 77 3.31 3.14 -15.22
N SER A 78 3.03 2.64 -14.02
CA SER A 78 4.02 1.87 -13.26
C SER A 78 4.48 0.65 -14.08
N PRO A 79 5.80 0.40 -14.17
CA PRO A 79 6.32 -0.80 -14.83
C PRO A 79 5.98 -2.10 -14.10
N TYR A 80 5.48 -2.00 -12.86
CA TYR A 80 5.11 -3.12 -12.03
C TYR A 80 3.63 -3.07 -11.64
N THR A 81 3.03 -4.25 -11.42
CA THR A 81 1.63 -4.34 -10.99
C THR A 81 1.51 -4.32 -9.47
N TRP A 82 1.07 -3.20 -8.92
CA TRP A 82 0.77 -3.06 -7.50
C TRP A 82 -0.36 -3.99 -7.05
N ARG A 83 -0.18 -4.63 -5.91
CA ARG A 83 -1.14 -5.53 -5.28
C ARG A 83 -1.59 -4.98 -3.93
N SER A 84 -2.84 -5.29 -3.55
CA SER A 84 -3.31 -5.09 -2.18
C SER A 84 -3.06 -6.36 -1.39
N GLY A 85 -2.82 -6.22 -0.10
CA GLY A 85 -2.66 -7.38 0.77
C GLY A 85 -3.97 -8.14 1.01
N LEU A 86 -3.85 -9.22 1.78
CA LEU A 86 -4.90 -10.18 2.07
C LEU A 86 -6.04 -9.54 2.88
N LYS A 87 -7.26 -9.76 2.47
CA LYS A 87 -8.48 -9.37 3.18
C LYS A 87 -9.30 -10.60 3.56
N HIS A 88 -9.68 -10.72 4.82
CA HIS A 88 -10.47 -11.86 5.33
C HIS A 88 -11.70 -11.45 6.14
N ASP A 89 -11.80 -10.21 6.62
CA ASP A 89 -12.90 -9.64 7.41
C ASP A 89 -13.30 -10.47 8.65
N ALA A 90 -12.38 -11.30 9.17
CA ALA A 90 -12.61 -12.16 10.33
C ALA A 90 -11.29 -12.40 11.11
N ALA A 91 -10.70 -11.31 11.64
CA ALA A 91 -9.40 -11.36 12.30
C ALA A 91 -9.35 -12.40 13.45
N ARG A 92 -10.43 -12.54 14.23
CA ARG A 92 -10.50 -13.52 15.33
C ARG A 92 -10.40 -14.99 14.87
N VAL A 93 -10.63 -15.26 13.59
CA VAL A 93 -10.57 -16.61 13.01
C VAL A 93 -9.27 -16.82 12.25
N PHE A 94 -8.86 -15.84 11.45
CA PHE A 94 -7.72 -16.01 10.53
C PHE A 94 -6.38 -15.55 11.12
N GLU A 95 -6.36 -14.68 12.14
CA GLU A 95 -5.12 -14.14 12.70
C GLU A 95 -4.81 -14.73 14.08
N PHE A 96 -3.52 -15.00 14.31
CA PHE A 96 -3.02 -15.55 15.57
C PHE A 96 -1.85 -14.69 16.09
N THR A 97 -1.75 -14.55 17.41
CA THR A 97 -0.64 -13.88 18.10
C THR A 97 0.53 -14.82 18.41
N SER A 98 0.30 -16.12 18.33
CA SER A 98 1.32 -17.18 18.44
C SER A 98 1.13 -18.16 17.29
N PHE A 99 2.17 -18.92 16.94
CA PHE A 99 2.06 -19.95 15.90
C PHE A 99 1.06 -21.04 16.34
N PRO A 100 0.02 -21.33 15.52
CA PRO A 100 -1.00 -22.34 15.87
C PRO A 100 -0.48 -23.76 15.59
N GLU A 101 0.23 -24.36 16.54
CA GLU A 101 0.85 -25.69 16.41
C GLU A 101 -0.13 -26.82 16.11
N ASN A 102 -1.40 -26.61 16.39
CA ASN A 102 -2.48 -27.58 16.18
C ASN A 102 -3.09 -27.56 14.78
N LEU A 103 -2.62 -26.69 13.88
CA LEU A 103 -3.06 -26.60 12.49
C LEU A 103 -1.96 -27.05 11.54
N GLU A 104 -2.34 -27.43 10.31
CA GLU A 104 -1.37 -27.75 9.25
C GLU A 104 -0.58 -26.49 8.88
N SER A 105 0.74 -26.56 9.04
CA SER A 105 1.66 -25.43 8.91
C SER A 105 1.73 -24.84 7.49
N GLU A 106 1.37 -25.64 6.50
CA GLU A 106 1.37 -25.25 5.08
C GLU A 106 0.45 -24.08 4.79
N TYR A 107 -0.59 -23.91 5.61
CA TYR A 107 -1.59 -22.83 5.49
C TYR A 107 -1.33 -21.66 6.44
N ILE A 108 -0.28 -21.72 7.26
CA ILE A 108 0.06 -20.69 8.26
C ILE A 108 1.25 -19.88 7.78
N TYR A 109 1.06 -18.56 7.73
CA TYR A 109 2.07 -17.62 7.25
C TYR A 109 2.32 -16.50 8.26
N PRO A 110 3.55 -15.96 8.33
CA PRO A 110 3.82 -14.73 9.04
C PRO A 110 3.00 -13.59 8.45
N LEU A 111 2.40 -12.75 9.28
CA LEU A 111 1.54 -11.62 8.89
C LEU A 111 2.17 -10.30 9.30
N LEU A 112 2.20 -9.34 8.36
CA LEU A 112 2.46 -7.93 8.64
C LEU A 112 1.25 -7.08 8.27
N LYS A 113 0.98 -6.09 9.13
CA LYS A 113 -0.03 -5.06 8.89
C LYS A 113 0.62 -3.74 8.47
N GLY A 114 -0.16 -2.82 7.92
CA GLY A 114 0.33 -1.52 7.50
C GLY A 114 1.11 -0.77 8.57
N THR A 115 0.71 -0.91 9.84
CA THR A 115 1.44 -0.30 10.97
C THR A 115 2.83 -0.93 11.16
N ASP A 116 2.98 -2.24 10.94
CA ASP A 116 4.26 -2.92 11.09
C ASP A 116 5.22 -2.50 9.97
N VAL A 117 4.72 -2.43 8.74
CA VAL A 117 5.47 -1.92 7.57
C VAL A 117 5.89 -0.46 7.80
N PHE A 118 4.97 0.39 8.22
CA PHE A 118 5.24 1.82 8.46
C PHE A 118 6.29 2.06 9.55
N ARG A 119 6.26 1.25 10.61
CA ARG A 119 7.20 1.35 11.75
C ARG A 119 8.52 0.61 11.53
N GLY A 120 8.75 0.04 10.35
CA GLY A 120 9.97 -0.71 10.05
C GLY A 120 10.09 -2.07 10.78
N ARG A 121 8.97 -2.63 11.28
CA ARG A 121 8.94 -3.93 11.99
C ARG A 121 8.79 -5.13 11.04
N HIS A 122 9.15 -4.94 9.80
CA HIS A 122 8.91 -5.90 8.71
C HIS A 122 9.85 -7.12 8.76
N GLN A 123 10.98 -7.04 9.44
CA GLN A 123 11.93 -8.16 9.56
C GLN A 123 11.51 -9.20 10.61
N HIS A 124 10.66 -8.82 11.58
CA HIS A 124 10.26 -9.68 12.70
C HIS A 124 8.74 -9.72 12.87
N PRO A 125 8.01 -10.43 11.97
CA PRO A 125 6.58 -10.60 12.11
C PRO A 125 6.22 -11.25 13.45
N SER A 126 5.31 -10.63 14.20
CA SER A 126 4.84 -11.13 15.49
C SER A 126 3.42 -11.70 15.43
N ARG A 127 2.86 -11.84 14.22
CA ARG A 127 1.52 -12.34 13.96
C ARG A 127 1.56 -13.41 12.89
N TRP A 128 0.52 -14.23 12.88
CA TRP A 128 0.33 -15.31 11.93
C TRP A 128 -1.03 -15.19 11.27
N VAL A 129 -1.15 -15.68 10.05
CA VAL A 129 -2.42 -15.73 9.34
C VAL A 129 -2.63 -17.09 8.70
N LEU A 130 -3.85 -17.60 8.83
CA LEU A 130 -4.33 -18.77 8.11
C LEU A 130 -4.77 -18.33 6.70
N VAL A 131 -4.19 -18.90 5.67
CA VAL A 131 -4.56 -18.68 4.27
C VAL A 131 -5.07 -20.01 3.68
N PRO A 132 -6.39 -20.22 3.61
CA PRO A 132 -6.97 -21.51 3.21
C PRO A 132 -6.92 -21.77 1.71
N GLN A 133 -6.51 -20.80 0.91
CA GLN A 133 -6.46 -20.86 -0.55
C GLN A 133 -5.10 -20.38 -1.05
N HIS A 134 -4.51 -21.09 -2.01
CA HIS A 134 -3.29 -20.67 -2.70
C HIS A 134 -3.59 -19.93 -4.00
N LYS A 135 -4.71 -20.27 -4.66
CA LYS A 135 -5.16 -19.63 -5.91
C LYS A 135 -6.49 -18.92 -5.71
N PHE A 136 -6.66 -17.80 -6.42
CA PHE A 136 -7.90 -17.05 -6.37
C PHE A 136 -9.09 -17.91 -6.85
N GLY A 137 -10.13 -17.98 -6.02
CA GLY A 137 -11.33 -18.75 -6.31
C GLY A 137 -11.19 -20.27 -6.13
N GLU A 138 -10.07 -20.74 -5.59
CA GLU A 138 -9.86 -22.14 -5.25
C GLU A 138 -10.94 -22.65 -4.29
N ASP A 139 -11.50 -23.82 -4.59
CA ASP A 139 -12.47 -24.47 -3.71
C ASP A 139 -11.77 -24.95 -2.43
N THR A 140 -12.27 -24.53 -1.28
CA THR A 140 -11.70 -24.89 0.01
C THR A 140 -12.13 -26.26 0.53
N THR A 141 -13.05 -26.97 -0.16
CA THR A 141 -13.53 -28.29 0.27
C THR A 141 -12.43 -29.36 0.24
N HIS A 142 -11.40 -29.17 -0.61
CA HIS A 142 -10.23 -30.06 -0.63
C HIS A 142 -9.50 -30.16 0.71
N LEU A 143 -9.59 -29.10 1.55
CA LEU A 143 -8.99 -29.08 2.89
C LEU A 143 -9.50 -30.20 3.80
N GLN A 144 -10.66 -30.77 3.52
CA GLN A 144 -11.17 -31.94 4.24
C GLN A 144 -10.16 -33.10 4.22
N TYR A 145 -9.43 -33.21 3.12
CA TYR A 145 -8.49 -34.32 2.85
C TYR A 145 -7.04 -33.88 3.00
N THR A 146 -6.69 -32.67 2.55
CA THR A 146 -5.31 -32.19 2.52
C THR A 146 -4.87 -31.51 3.81
N ALA A 147 -5.83 -30.93 4.57
CA ALA A 147 -5.58 -30.23 5.82
C ALA A 147 -6.76 -30.38 6.80
N PRO A 148 -7.00 -31.61 7.32
CA PRO A 148 -8.22 -31.92 8.08
C PRO A 148 -8.31 -31.15 9.42
N LYS A 149 -7.21 -30.71 10.02
CA LYS A 149 -7.24 -29.88 11.23
C LYS A 149 -7.66 -28.45 10.90
N VAL A 150 -7.12 -27.86 9.82
CA VAL A 150 -7.55 -26.55 9.29
C VAL A 150 -9.03 -26.61 8.92
N TRP A 151 -9.46 -27.64 8.19
CA TRP A 151 -10.87 -27.81 7.83
C TRP A 151 -11.78 -27.84 9.06
N ARG A 152 -11.46 -28.67 10.06
CA ARG A 152 -12.25 -28.78 11.32
C ARG A 152 -12.28 -27.44 12.05
N TYR A 153 -11.17 -26.73 12.09
CA TYR A 153 -11.08 -25.40 12.67
C TYR A 153 -12.01 -24.41 11.97
N LEU A 154 -11.97 -24.36 10.64
CA LEU A 154 -12.83 -23.46 9.85
C LEU A 154 -14.33 -23.81 9.99
N ILE A 155 -14.68 -25.09 10.02
CA ILE A 155 -16.06 -25.54 10.30
C ILE A 155 -16.51 -25.10 11.69
N GLY A 156 -15.66 -25.20 12.71
CA GLY A 156 -15.96 -24.71 14.06
C GLY A 156 -16.24 -23.20 14.14
N HIS A 157 -15.73 -22.44 13.15
CA HIS A 157 -15.95 -20.99 13.05
C HIS A 157 -16.90 -20.59 11.91
N ALA A 158 -17.61 -21.56 11.32
CA ALA A 158 -18.43 -21.34 10.13
C ALA A 158 -19.45 -20.20 10.30
N ALA A 159 -20.14 -20.12 11.43
CA ALA A 159 -21.14 -19.08 11.68
C ALA A 159 -20.55 -17.66 11.57
N ALA A 160 -19.33 -17.45 12.08
CA ALA A 160 -18.67 -16.15 12.01
C ALA A 160 -18.21 -15.83 10.57
N LEU A 161 -17.77 -16.84 9.82
CA LEU A 161 -17.29 -16.69 8.45
C LEU A 161 -18.42 -16.49 7.44
N ASP A 162 -19.52 -17.23 7.60
CA ASP A 162 -20.70 -17.16 6.72
C ASP A 162 -21.44 -15.81 6.91
N ASN A 163 -21.36 -15.20 8.11
CA ASN A 163 -21.97 -13.90 8.44
C ASN A 163 -21.10 -12.68 8.09
N ARG A 164 -19.99 -12.84 7.35
CA ARG A 164 -19.19 -11.70 6.89
C ARG A 164 -20.01 -10.77 6.01
N LYS A 165 -20.00 -9.47 6.35
CA LYS A 165 -20.88 -8.46 5.71
C LYS A 165 -20.46 -8.08 4.28
N SER A 166 -19.18 -8.24 3.95
CA SER A 166 -18.65 -7.78 2.67
C SER A 166 -19.19 -8.60 1.50
N MET A 167 -19.63 -7.91 0.47
CA MET A 167 -20.13 -8.49 -0.79
C MET A 167 -19.07 -9.33 -1.52
N ILE A 168 -17.78 -9.11 -1.24
CA ILE A 168 -16.68 -9.83 -1.93
C ILE A 168 -16.69 -11.35 -1.65
N TYR A 169 -17.33 -11.80 -0.56
CA TYR A 169 -17.43 -13.22 -0.21
C TYR A 169 -18.68 -13.89 -0.77
N ARG A 170 -19.64 -13.11 -1.30
CA ARG A 170 -20.84 -13.67 -1.94
C ARG A 170 -20.43 -14.38 -3.23
N ASN A 171 -21.00 -15.54 -3.48
CA ASN A 171 -20.71 -16.37 -4.66
C ASN A 171 -19.22 -16.79 -4.74
N ARG A 172 -18.54 -16.93 -3.61
CA ARG A 172 -17.20 -17.47 -3.50
C ARG A 172 -17.21 -18.78 -2.73
N PRO A 173 -16.19 -19.64 -2.91
CA PRO A 173 -16.04 -20.82 -2.08
C PRO A 173 -16.13 -20.47 -0.59
N ARG A 174 -16.71 -21.36 0.20
CA ARG A 174 -16.82 -21.17 1.65
C ARG A 174 -15.42 -20.97 2.25
N PHE A 175 -15.30 -20.13 3.28
CA PHE A 175 -14.04 -19.79 3.93
C PHE A 175 -13.03 -19.00 3.08
N SER A 176 -13.43 -18.53 1.91
CA SER A 176 -12.54 -17.73 1.04
C SER A 176 -11.95 -16.51 1.76
N VAL A 177 -10.73 -16.20 1.36
CA VAL A 177 -10.08 -14.91 1.58
C VAL A 177 -10.01 -14.14 0.24
N PHE A 178 -9.70 -12.85 0.29
CA PHE A 178 -9.61 -12.00 -0.90
C PHE A 178 -8.26 -11.29 -0.98
N GLY A 179 -7.87 -10.83 -2.17
CA GLY A 179 -6.58 -10.15 -2.37
C GLY A 179 -5.38 -11.09 -2.29
N HIS A 180 -5.56 -12.36 -2.67
CA HIS A 180 -4.50 -13.36 -2.72
C HIS A 180 -4.34 -13.95 -4.13
N GLY A 181 -3.21 -14.58 -4.36
CA GLY A 181 -2.79 -15.26 -5.58
C GLY A 181 -1.31 -15.59 -5.46
N ASP A 182 -0.66 -16.05 -6.53
CA ASP A 182 0.76 -16.43 -6.51
C ASP A 182 1.65 -15.30 -5.96
N TYR A 183 1.32 -14.05 -6.29
CA TYR A 183 2.01 -12.86 -5.78
C TYR A 183 2.01 -12.72 -4.25
N THR A 184 1.04 -13.30 -3.56
CA THR A 184 0.96 -13.29 -2.08
C THR A 184 2.09 -14.08 -1.45
N PHE A 185 2.56 -15.11 -2.16
CA PHE A 185 3.58 -16.04 -1.68
C PHE A 185 4.97 -15.76 -2.28
N ALA A 186 5.14 -14.66 -3.03
CA ALA A 186 6.45 -14.23 -3.50
C ALA A 186 7.43 -14.07 -2.33
N PRO A 187 8.69 -14.49 -2.47
CA PRO A 187 9.67 -14.47 -1.38
C PRO A 187 10.05 -13.06 -0.94
N LEU A 188 9.95 -12.10 -1.84
CA LEU A 188 10.31 -10.70 -1.60
C LEU A 188 9.15 -9.79 -1.98
N LYS A 189 8.97 -8.72 -1.21
CA LYS A 189 7.95 -7.71 -1.49
C LYS A 189 8.47 -6.32 -1.18
N VAL A 190 8.24 -5.38 -2.07
CA VAL A 190 8.40 -3.95 -1.76
C VAL A 190 7.04 -3.42 -1.34
N SER A 191 6.91 -3.00 -0.08
CA SER A 191 5.61 -2.71 0.52
C SER A 191 5.55 -1.34 1.18
N CYS A 192 4.35 -0.75 1.17
CA CYS A 192 4.01 0.44 1.95
C CYS A 192 2.64 0.31 2.60
N SER A 193 2.39 1.13 3.65
CA SER A 193 1.07 1.26 4.25
C SER A 193 0.21 2.26 3.48
N GLY A 194 -1.04 1.89 3.19
CA GLY A 194 -2.03 2.81 2.61
C GLY A 194 -2.70 3.74 3.62
N MET A 195 -2.49 3.53 4.93
CA MET A 195 -3.27 4.18 6.00
C MET A 195 -2.54 5.32 6.71
N HIS A 196 -1.23 5.46 6.51
CA HIS A 196 -0.41 6.44 7.22
C HIS A 196 -0.26 7.74 6.41
N LYS A 197 -0.02 8.84 7.14
CA LYS A 197 0.14 10.20 6.59
C LYS A 197 1.54 10.47 6.02
N GLU A 198 2.28 9.42 5.70
CA GLU A 198 3.63 9.46 5.13
C GLU A 198 3.87 8.21 4.31
N SER A 199 4.54 8.33 3.18
CA SER A 199 4.94 7.19 2.35
C SER A 199 6.25 6.60 2.82
N ARG A 200 6.22 5.37 3.35
CA ARG A 200 7.40 4.60 3.72
C ARG A 200 7.38 3.25 3.03
N PHE A 201 8.39 3.00 2.21
CA PHE A 201 8.54 1.74 1.49
C PHE A 201 9.56 0.85 2.18
N GLN A 202 9.23 -0.44 2.32
CA GLN A 202 10.08 -1.43 2.97
C GLN A 202 10.29 -2.64 2.06
N LEU A 203 11.51 -3.16 2.05
CA LEU A 203 11.82 -4.47 1.46
C LEU A 203 11.49 -5.54 2.50
N VAL A 204 10.43 -6.30 2.25
CA VAL A 204 9.97 -7.40 3.07
C VAL A 204 10.50 -8.70 2.50
N THR A 205 11.24 -9.46 3.31
CA THR A 205 11.79 -10.77 2.96
C THR A 205 10.98 -11.89 3.59
N GLN A 206 11.35 -13.13 3.29
CA GLN A 206 10.81 -14.29 4.00
C GLN A 206 11.17 -14.24 5.49
N ALA A 207 10.32 -14.81 6.33
CA ALA A 207 10.56 -14.89 7.77
C ALA A 207 10.79 -16.33 8.24
N LYS A 208 11.65 -16.48 9.27
CA LYS A 208 11.81 -17.74 9.98
C LYS A 208 10.55 -18.05 10.78
N THR A 209 10.11 -19.30 10.71
CA THR A 209 8.97 -19.83 11.44
C THR A 209 9.37 -21.10 12.18
N PRO A 210 8.57 -21.62 13.13
CA PRO A 210 8.84 -22.92 13.75
C PRO A 210 8.94 -24.11 12.77
N ARG A 211 8.41 -23.93 11.56
CA ARG A 211 8.37 -24.96 10.51
C ARG A 211 9.17 -24.57 9.25
N GLY A 212 10.27 -23.84 9.41
CA GLY A 212 11.13 -23.40 8.31
C GLY A 212 10.86 -21.95 7.86
N THR A 213 11.47 -21.54 6.76
CA THR A 213 11.32 -20.18 6.21
C THR A 213 10.06 -20.10 5.37
N ARG A 214 9.29 -19.02 5.55
CA ARG A 214 8.01 -18.78 4.85
C ARG A 214 7.91 -17.38 4.28
N PRO A 215 7.22 -17.21 3.13
CA PRO A 215 6.86 -15.88 2.65
C PRO A 215 5.99 -15.13 3.67
N VAL A 216 6.22 -13.84 3.80
CA VAL A 216 5.41 -12.98 4.65
C VAL A 216 4.17 -12.55 3.89
N VAL A 217 2.99 -12.71 4.48
CA VAL A 217 1.72 -12.21 3.98
C VAL A 217 1.47 -10.81 4.53
N LEU A 218 0.97 -9.92 3.69
CA LEU A 218 0.59 -8.55 4.04
C LEU A 218 -0.93 -8.44 4.14
N ASP A 219 -1.47 -7.68 5.09
CA ASP A 219 -2.91 -7.44 5.19
C ASP A 219 -3.40 -6.36 4.19
N ASP A 220 -4.71 -6.17 4.07
CA ASP A 220 -5.35 -5.24 3.12
C ASP A 220 -5.08 -3.75 3.41
N THR A 221 -4.37 -3.43 4.48
CA THR A 221 -3.89 -2.07 4.77
C THR A 221 -2.56 -1.75 4.08
N CYS A 222 -1.94 -2.76 3.45
CA CYS A 222 -0.70 -2.64 2.69
C CYS A 222 -0.94 -2.69 1.18
N TYR A 223 -0.08 -1.98 0.45
CA TYR A 223 0.13 -2.17 -0.99
C TYR A 223 1.56 -2.67 -1.21
N PHE A 224 1.74 -3.54 -2.21
CA PHE A 224 3.06 -4.12 -2.45
C PHE A 224 3.29 -4.53 -3.90
N LEU A 225 4.58 -4.66 -4.24
CA LEU A 225 5.10 -5.26 -5.47
C LEU A 225 5.76 -6.59 -5.10
N PRO A 226 5.40 -7.71 -5.74
CA PRO A 226 6.06 -9.01 -5.53
C PRO A 226 7.34 -9.11 -6.36
N PHE A 227 8.38 -9.76 -5.81
CA PHE A 227 9.64 -10.01 -6.48
C PHE A 227 10.19 -11.40 -6.16
N GLU A 228 10.86 -12.01 -7.16
CA GLU A 228 11.68 -13.20 -7.00
C GLU A 228 13.17 -12.84 -6.88
N ASN A 229 13.57 -11.72 -7.46
CA ASN A 229 14.95 -11.25 -7.52
C ASN A 229 15.21 -10.16 -6.49
N SER A 230 16.24 -10.36 -5.65
CA SER A 230 16.56 -9.47 -4.54
C SER A 230 17.23 -8.17 -4.99
N THR A 231 18.02 -8.18 -6.07
CA THR A 231 18.61 -6.97 -6.64
C THR A 231 17.55 -6.03 -7.18
N HIS A 232 16.58 -6.57 -7.95
CA HIS A 232 15.42 -5.81 -8.43
C HIS A 232 14.59 -5.23 -7.28
N ALA A 233 14.27 -6.05 -6.29
CA ALA A 233 13.49 -5.60 -5.15
C ALA A 233 14.19 -4.48 -4.36
N ALA A 234 15.49 -4.58 -4.17
CA ALA A 234 16.29 -3.56 -3.49
C ALA A 234 16.37 -2.26 -4.30
N LEU A 235 16.59 -2.33 -5.63
CA LEU A 235 16.59 -1.17 -6.52
C LEU A 235 15.25 -0.44 -6.52
N VAL A 236 14.15 -1.17 -6.69
CA VAL A 236 12.80 -0.58 -6.65
C VAL A 236 12.51 0.06 -5.29
N THR A 237 12.97 -0.56 -4.20
CA THR A 237 12.84 0.03 -2.85
C THR A 237 13.64 1.34 -2.75
N ALA A 238 14.86 1.37 -3.27
CA ALA A 238 15.71 2.57 -3.27
C ALA A 238 15.09 3.70 -4.10
N ILE A 239 14.58 3.40 -5.30
CA ILE A 239 13.90 4.39 -6.16
C ILE A 239 12.66 4.95 -5.45
N LEU A 240 11.82 4.10 -4.87
CA LEU A 240 10.61 4.53 -4.16
C LEU A 240 10.93 5.37 -2.90
N ARG A 241 12.11 5.19 -2.31
CA ARG A 241 12.60 6.00 -1.17
C ARG A 241 13.35 7.26 -1.60
N SER A 242 13.65 7.43 -2.89
CA SER A 242 14.39 8.60 -3.37
C SER A 242 13.63 9.90 -3.14
N PRO A 243 14.33 11.03 -2.93
CA PRO A 243 13.70 12.34 -2.79
C PRO A 243 12.76 12.67 -3.96
N GLU A 244 13.12 12.31 -5.18
CA GLU A 244 12.36 12.58 -6.40
C GLU A 244 11.02 11.83 -6.39
N CYS A 245 11.03 10.53 -6.05
CA CYS A 245 9.82 9.73 -5.94
C CYS A 245 8.94 10.22 -4.78
N GLN A 246 9.55 10.57 -3.65
CA GLN A 246 8.82 11.11 -2.51
C GLN A 246 8.18 12.46 -2.84
N ALA A 247 8.87 13.34 -3.55
CA ALA A 247 8.31 14.61 -4.03
C ALA A 247 7.13 14.39 -4.97
N PHE A 248 7.22 13.41 -5.88
CA PHE A 248 6.11 13.05 -6.77
C PHE A 248 4.90 12.55 -6.00
N ILE A 249 5.09 11.63 -5.05
CA ILE A 249 3.99 11.13 -4.20
C ILE A 249 3.38 12.28 -3.40
N GLN A 250 4.20 13.17 -2.80
CA GLN A 250 3.74 14.31 -2.03
C GLN A 250 2.86 15.26 -2.85
N SER A 251 3.19 15.48 -4.12
CA SER A 251 2.43 16.37 -4.99
C SER A 251 1.04 15.81 -5.37
N LEU A 252 0.87 14.49 -5.32
CA LEU A 252 -0.39 13.82 -5.69
C LEU A 252 -1.30 13.53 -4.50
N VAL A 253 -0.74 13.31 -3.30
CA VAL A 253 -1.47 12.76 -2.16
C VAL A 253 -2.27 13.81 -1.41
N PHE A 254 -3.53 13.51 -1.16
CA PHE A 254 -4.39 14.23 -0.20
C PHE A 254 -4.24 13.55 1.16
N TRP A 255 -3.34 14.09 2.00
CA TRP A 255 -2.94 13.46 3.26
C TRP A 255 -4.05 13.38 4.31
N ASP A 256 -5.12 14.17 4.16
CA ASP A 256 -6.27 14.14 5.06
C ASP A 256 -7.21 12.96 4.80
N ALA A 257 -7.07 12.30 3.64
CA ALA A 257 -7.85 11.12 3.32
C ALA A 257 -7.58 9.97 4.30
N LYS A 258 -8.60 9.15 4.59
CA LYS A 258 -8.48 7.96 5.44
C LYS A 258 -7.45 6.95 4.92
N ARG A 259 -7.33 6.83 3.59
CA ARG A 259 -6.31 6.03 2.89
C ARG A 259 -5.62 6.95 1.87
N PRO A 260 -4.65 7.75 2.32
CA PRO A 260 -4.01 8.73 1.44
C PRO A 260 -3.23 8.09 0.31
N ILE A 261 -2.51 7.00 0.58
CA ILE A 261 -1.80 6.24 -0.45
C ILE A 261 -2.75 5.16 -0.97
N THR A 262 -2.99 5.15 -2.27
CA THR A 262 -3.88 4.18 -2.93
C THR A 262 -3.13 3.40 -4.02
N LYS A 263 -3.64 2.21 -4.34
CA LYS A 263 -3.10 1.42 -5.46
C LYS A 263 -3.16 2.21 -6.78
N LYS A 264 -4.23 2.98 -7.00
CA LYS A 264 -4.37 3.83 -8.20
C LYS A 264 -3.22 4.84 -8.28
N LEU A 265 -2.93 5.57 -7.19
CA LEU A 265 -1.83 6.53 -7.14
C LEU A 265 -0.50 5.85 -7.45
N LEU A 266 -0.19 4.74 -6.76
CA LEU A 266 1.05 4.01 -6.96
C LEU A 266 1.22 3.47 -8.39
N SER A 267 0.11 3.15 -9.07
CA SER A 267 0.12 2.68 -10.46
C SER A 267 0.39 3.79 -11.49
N HIS A 268 0.43 5.05 -11.07
CA HIS A 268 0.80 6.21 -11.89
C HIS A 268 2.27 6.63 -11.72
N ILE A 269 3.07 5.86 -11.00
CA ILE A 269 4.50 6.18 -10.83
C ILE A 269 5.31 5.41 -11.87
N ASP A 270 5.81 6.10 -12.88
CA ASP A 270 6.83 5.57 -13.78
C ASP A 270 8.19 5.64 -13.09
N LEU A 271 8.60 4.53 -12.49
CA LEU A 271 9.82 4.44 -11.69
C LEU A 271 11.09 4.69 -12.52
N PHE A 272 11.07 4.43 -13.83
CA PHE A 272 12.23 4.58 -14.69
C PHE A 272 12.34 5.98 -15.30
N ALA A 273 11.25 6.75 -15.30
CA ALA A 273 11.23 8.14 -15.75
C ALA A 273 11.62 9.15 -14.65
N LEU A 274 11.81 8.68 -13.40
CA LEU A 274 12.28 9.51 -12.30
C LEU A 274 13.73 9.96 -12.56
N PRO A 275 14.04 11.26 -12.37
CA PRO A 275 15.39 11.82 -12.61
C PRO A 275 16.34 11.52 -11.43
N CYS A 276 16.39 10.27 -10.97
CA CYS A 276 17.23 9.84 -9.86
C CYS A 276 18.70 9.71 -10.29
N ASP A 277 19.60 10.05 -9.36
CA ASP A 277 21.02 9.76 -9.53
C ASP A 277 21.29 8.24 -9.40
N ARG A 278 21.61 7.62 -10.54
CA ARG A 278 21.75 6.15 -10.63
C ARG A 278 22.83 5.57 -9.70
N PRO A 279 24.03 6.15 -9.56
CA PRO A 279 25.02 5.71 -8.58
C PRO A 279 24.48 5.71 -7.13
N THR A 280 23.81 6.78 -6.73
CA THR A 280 23.21 6.90 -5.39
C THR A 280 22.11 5.85 -5.17
N ILE A 281 21.26 5.61 -6.18
CA ILE A 281 20.22 4.57 -6.09
C ILE A 281 20.85 3.19 -5.93
N ARG A 282 21.89 2.85 -6.71
CA ARG A 282 22.58 1.55 -6.57
C ARG A 282 23.25 1.38 -5.21
N ALA A 283 23.91 2.41 -4.69
CA ALA A 283 24.51 2.38 -3.36
C ALA A 283 23.46 2.19 -2.27
N THR A 284 22.34 2.92 -2.37
CA THR A 284 21.20 2.79 -1.44
C THR A 284 20.57 1.40 -1.52
N ALA A 285 20.40 0.85 -2.71
CA ALA A 285 19.87 -0.50 -2.91
C ALA A 285 20.78 -1.58 -2.30
N ALA A 286 22.11 -1.45 -2.47
CA ALA A 286 23.06 -2.35 -1.84
C ALA A 286 22.96 -2.32 -0.31
N ALA A 287 22.82 -1.13 0.28
CA ALA A 287 22.62 -0.98 1.71
C ALA A 287 21.29 -1.60 2.19
N ILE A 288 20.19 -1.40 1.45
CA ILE A 288 18.88 -2.00 1.73
C ILE A 288 18.97 -3.53 1.68
N ALA A 289 19.64 -4.09 0.68
CA ALA A 289 19.81 -5.54 0.53
C ALA A 289 20.64 -6.12 1.69
N ALA A 290 21.71 -5.44 2.08
CA ALA A 290 22.55 -5.83 3.21
C ALA A 290 21.75 -5.83 4.53
N ASP A 291 20.97 -4.77 4.80
CA ASP A 291 20.11 -4.68 5.98
C ASP A 291 19.03 -5.79 6.00
N ALA A 292 18.48 -6.10 4.84
CA ALA A 292 17.50 -7.17 4.68
C ALA A 292 18.10 -8.58 4.67
N GLY A 293 19.44 -8.72 4.69
CA GLY A 293 20.13 -10.00 4.65
C GLY A 293 19.95 -10.77 3.33
N VAL A 294 19.80 -10.06 2.19
CA VAL A 294 19.63 -10.65 0.87
C VAL A 294 20.80 -10.28 -0.06
N ARG A 295 21.02 -11.11 -1.09
CA ARG A 295 22.07 -10.87 -2.08
C ARG A 295 21.74 -9.63 -2.92
N PHE A 296 22.79 -8.84 -3.22
CA PHE A 296 22.75 -7.76 -4.20
C PHE A 296 23.84 -8.01 -5.26
N ASP A 297 23.45 -8.00 -6.52
CA ASP A 297 24.36 -8.17 -7.65
C ASP A 297 24.56 -6.81 -8.35
N ALA A 298 25.77 -6.27 -8.25
CA ALA A 298 26.08 -4.95 -8.79
C ALA A 298 26.06 -4.90 -10.34
N ASN A 299 26.38 -6.01 -11.01
CA ASN A 299 26.35 -6.09 -12.47
C ASN A 299 24.92 -6.07 -12.97
N GLU A 300 24.05 -6.92 -12.38
CA GLU A 300 22.63 -6.95 -12.68
C GLU A 300 21.97 -5.59 -12.40
N ALA A 301 22.35 -4.92 -11.31
CA ALA A 301 21.87 -3.59 -11.00
C ALA A 301 22.25 -2.54 -12.03
N THR A 302 23.36 -2.72 -12.74
CA THR A 302 23.82 -1.81 -13.81
C THR A 302 23.05 -2.04 -15.11
N GLU A 303 22.63 -3.27 -15.40
CA GLU A 303 21.85 -3.61 -16.59
C GLU A 303 20.40 -3.13 -16.49
N LEU A 304 19.86 -3.05 -15.28
CA LEU A 304 18.47 -2.66 -15.02
C LEU A 304 18.27 -1.15 -14.93
N PHE A 305 19.32 -0.42 -14.64
CA PHE A 305 19.22 0.99 -14.26
C PHE A 305 20.47 1.74 -14.75
#